data_3ef48b404f2c4975eb4149c734994f27
#
_entry.id   3ef48b404f2c4975eb4149c734994f27
#
_cell.length_a   1.000
_cell.length_b   1.000
_cell.length_c   1.000
_cell.angle_alpha   90.00
_cell.angle_beta   90.00
_cell.angle_gamma   90.00
#
_symmetry.space_group_name_H-M   'P 1'
#
loop_
_entity.id
_entity.type
_entity.pdbx_description
1 polymer ?
#
loop_
_entity_poly.entity_id
_entity_poly.type
_entity_poly.pdbx_seq_one_letter_code
_entity_poly.pdbx_strand_id
1 'polypeptide(L)'
;MEETYRYMRISELSKISGVPIPRIRYYIQKGILPRPIKAKATSAYYSDEHLERLKIIGEIQQKKSLSVSLIKRMVDSVSGVEGNGQTIHPDPSQITRDKIIVSSIPLFRRKGYERTTIADIVESSAISRNTFYENFRNKEELFVGCLQKIFFDWRKEAPPEGSVPITTLIKRMFSSFYKAYPEWSDMMNLFRASATKYPDTFSDRLEQSLDIRIKPIVEDVKRGVTQGVFREVDSELAGVMIAGVVDYVSYFMMRGKFKDPCNTIEATVNMLVSGLKSDIYIPEATRDPSPQDSARIDGHADCDV
;
A
#
# COMPACT_ATOMS: atom_id res chain seq x y z
N MET A 1 36.58 -18.56 -13.15
CA MET A 1 35.88 -18.90 -14.40
C MET A 1 35.21 -17.62 -14.87
N GLU A 2 35.68 -17.04 -15.99
CA GLU A 2 35.06 -15.84 -16.58
C GLU A 2 33.69 -16.27 -17.13
N GLU A 3 32.63 -15.74 -16.55
CA GLU A 3 31.28 -15.86 -17.12
C GLU A 3 31.24 -15.08 -18.44
N THR A 4 31.20 -15.80 -19.54
CA THR A 4 31.10 -15.23 -20.88
C THR A 4 29.69 -14.73 -21.09
N TYR A 5 29.39 -13.48 -20.72
CA TYR A 5 28.12 -12.85 -20.99
C TYR A 5 27.87 -12.74 -22.50
N ARG A 6 26.81 -13.35 -22.97
CA ARG A 6 26.36 -13.23 -24.35
C ARG A 6 25.62 -11.92 -24.55
N TYR A 7 26.17 -11.04 -25.38
CA TYR A 7 25.55 -9.77 -25.74
C TYR A 7 24.79 -9.90 -27.06
N MET A 8 23.55 -9.44 -27.12
CA MET A 8 22.68 -9.53 -28.30
C MET A 8 22.06 -8.18 -28.64
N ARG A 9 21.59 -8.01 -29.88
CA ARG A 9 20.83 -6.82 -30.30
C ARG A 9 19.37 -6.95 -29.93
N ILE A 10 18.62 -5.82 -29.88
CA ILE A 10 17.20 -5.81 -29.52
C ILE A 10 16.34 -6.69 -30.42
N SER A 11 16.69 -6.81 -31.70
CA SER A 11 16.00 -7.70 -32.65
C SER A 11 16.21 -9.17 -32.30
N GLU A 12 17.40 -9.54 -31.86
CA GLU A 12 17.73 -10.90 -31.43
C GLU A 12 17.06 -11.23 -30.10
N LEU A 13 17.11 -10.30 -29.12
CA LEU A 13 16.40 -10.42 -27.85
C LEU A 13 14.88 -10.60 -28.07
N SER A 14 14.28 -9.81 -28.96
CA SER A 14 12.87 -9.93 -29.33
C SER A 14 12.55 -11.29 -29.94
N LYS A 15 13.42 -11.80 -30.83
CA LYS A 15 13.22 -13.09 -31.48
C LYS A 15 13.32 -14.26 -30.51
N ILE A 16 14.27 -14.21 -29.57
CA ILE A 16 14.50 -15.28 -28.60
C ILE A 16 13.41 -15.27 -27.50
N SER A 17 13.06 -14.07 -27.00
CA SER A 17 12.07 -13.92 -25.92
C SER A 17 10.61 -14.02 -26.38
N GLY A 18 10.34 -13.87 -27.69
CA GLY A 18 8.98 -13.76 -28.23
C GLY A 18 8.29 -12.42 -27.90
N VAL A 19 8.98 -11.49 -27.24
CA VAL A 19 8.40 -10.21 -26.82
C VAL A 19 8.66 -9.15 -27.89
N PRO A 20 7.63 -8.41 -28.40
CA PRO A 20 7.79 -7.37 -29.39
C PRO A 20 8.73 -6.25 -28.95
N ILE A 21 9.57 -5.73 -29.86
CA ILE A 21 10.53 -4.64 -29.58
C ILE A 21 9.90 -3.44 -28.87
N PRO A 22 8.71 -2.92 -29.25
CA PRO A 22 8.08 -1.81 -28.52
C PRO A 22 7.82 -2.14 -27.05
N ARG A 23 7.48 -3.41 -26.74
CA ARG A 23 7.22 -3.87 -25.39
C ARG A 23 8.50 -4.01 -24.57
N ILE A 24 9.59 -4.47 -25.18
CA ILE A 24 10.92 -4.48 -24.56
C ILE A 24 11.37 -3.06 -24.20
N ARG A 25 11.25 -2.10 -25.13
CA ARG A 25 11.55 -0.69 -24.87
C ARG A 25 10.70 -0.10 -23.76
N TYR A 26 9.42 -0.46 -23.72
CA TYR A 26 8.52 -0.05 -22.64
C TYR A 26 8.98 -0.58 -21.29
N TYR A 27 9.40 -1.84 -21.19
CA TYR A 27 9.89 -2.43 -19.94
C TYR A 27 11.21 -1.80 -19.48
N ILE A 28 12.09 -1.42 -20.39
CA ILE A 28 13.32 -0.67 -20.08
C ILE A 28 12.96 0.72 -19.56
N GLN A 29 12.05 1.42 -20.24
CA GLN A 29 11.57 2.74 -19.83
C GLN A 29 10.91 2.70 -18.44
N LYS A 30 10.21 1.63 -18.12
CA LYS A 30 9.56 1.42 -16.82
C LYS A 30 10.51 0.84 -15.75
N GLY A 31 11.77 0.63 -16.07
CA GLY A 31 12.78 0.09 -15.15
C GLY A 31 12.49 -1.33 -14.68
N ILE A 32 11.72 -2.11 -15.46
CA ILE A 32 11.48 -3.54 -15.24
C ILE A 32 12.64 -4.35 -15.80
N LEU A 33 13.20 -3.88 -16.93
CA LEU A 33 14.45 -4.38 -17.50
C LEU A 33 15.59 -3.41 -17.22
N PRO A 34 16.83 -3.90 -17.05
CA PRO A 34 18.00 -3.06 -16.90
C PRO A 34 18.21 -2.19 -18.14
N ARG A 35 19.01 -1.13 -17.99
CA ARG A 35 19.40 -0.31 -19.15
C ARG A 35 20.35 -1.08 -20.05
N PRO A 36 20.19 -1.01 -21.38
CA PRO A 36 21.10 -1.67 -22.29
C PRO A 36 22.50 -1.04 -22.23
N ILE A 37 23.52 -1.84 -22.48
CA ILE A 37 24.91 -1.39 -22.57
C ILE A 37 25.10 -0.67 -23.91
N LYS A 38 25.46 0.61 -23.87
CA LYS A 38 25.74 1.40 -25.06
C LYS A 38 27.20 1.26 -25.45
N ALA A 39 27.50 0.59 -26.55
CA ALA A 39 28.85 0.51 -27.07
C ALA A 39 29.26 1.70 -27.96
N LYS A 40 28.27 2.38 -28.61
CA LYS A 40 28.41 3.63 -29.39
C LYS A 40 27.09 4.37 -29.38
N ALA A 41 27.05 5.62 -29.83
CA ALA A 41 25.85 6.46 -29.83
C ALA A 41 24.60 5.82 -30.50
N THR A 42 24.77 4.84 -31.38
CA THR A 42 23.72 4.17 -32.16
C THR A 42 23.56 2.69 -31.86
N SER A 43 24.38 2.08 -30.99
CA SER A 43 24.40 0.63 -30.77
C SER A 43 24.17 0.28 -29.33
N ALA A 44 23.01 -0.32 -29.03
CA ALA A 44 22.65 -0.85 -27.72
C ALA A 44 22.70 -2.38 -27.72
N TYR A 45 23.31 -2.96 -26.69
CA TYR A 45 23.42 -4.41 -26.49
C TYR A 45 22.72 -4.84 -25.20
N TYR A 46 22.18 -6.03 -25.22
CA TYR A 46 21.39 -6.65 -24.17
C TYR A 46 22.06 -7.94 -23.71
N SER A 47 22.10 -8.19 -22.42
CA SER A 47 22.69 -9.40 -21.81
C SER A 47 21.66 -10.51 -21.61
N ASP A 48 22.14 -11.68 -21.19
CA ASP A 48 21.28 -12.81 -20.81
C ASP A 48 20.34 -12.45 -19.65
N GLU A 49 20.71 -11.52 -18.76
CA GLU A 49 19.83 -11.00 -17.70
C GLU A 49 18.51 -10.41 -18.28
N HIS A 50 18.61 -9.70 -19.41
CA HIS A 50 17.40 -9.17 -20.08
C HIS A 50 16.50 -10.31 -20.55
N LEU A 51 17.08 -11.40 -21.06
CA LEU A 51 16.33 -12.56 -21.53
C LEU A 51 15.64 -13.30 -20.37
N GLU A 52 16.34 -13.50 -19.26
CA GLU A 52 15.78 -14.15 -18.07
C GLU A 52 14.63 -13.34 -17.48
N ARG A 53 14.80 -12.03 -17.32
CA ARG A 53 13.74 -11.15 -16.83
C ARG A 53 12.51 -11.14 -17.75
N LEU A 54 12.71 -11.22 -19.09
CA LEU A 54 11.60 -11.33 -20.05
C LEU A 54 10.85 -12.67 -19.93
N LYS A 55 11.55 -13.78 -19.66
CA LYS A 55 10.93 -15.08 -19.39
C LYS A 55 10.06 -15.04 -18.14
N ILE A 56 10.60 -14.51 -17.05
CA ILE A 56 9.87 -14.35 -15.78
C ILE A 56 8.61 -13.47 -15.98
N ILE A 57 8.73 -12.37 -16.73
CA ILE A 57 7.59 -11.53 -17.08
C ILE A 57 6.53 -12.31 -17.85
N GLY A 58 6.94 -13.15 -18.81
CA GLY A 58 6.04 -13.99 -19.58
C GLY A 58 5.26 -14.98 -18.70
N GLU A 59 5.93 -15.64 -17.77
CA GLU A 59 5.31 -16.59 -16.83
C GLU A 59 4.31 -15.91 -15.89
N ILE A 60 4.68 -14.73 -15.37
CA ILE A 60 3.83 -13.92 -14.49
C ILE A 60 2.57 -13.47 -15.23
N GLN A 61 2.70 -13.06 -16.49
CA GLN A 61 1.56 -12.56 -17.29
C GLN A 61 0.59 -13.68 -17.72
N GLN A 62 1.07 -14.92 -17.88
CA GLN A 62 0.19 -16.06 -18.19
C GLN A 62 -0.75 -16.39 -17.03
N LYS A 63 -0.37 -16.07 -15.79
CA LYS A 63 -1.16 -16.43 -14.59
C LYS A 63 -2.21 -15.38 -14.19
N LYS A 64 -2.03 -14.08 -14.50
CA LYS A 64 -3.00 -13.00 -14.23
C LYS A 64 -2.62 -11.70 -14.98
N SER A 65 -3.63 -10.87 -15.31
CA SER A 65 -3.44 -9.49 -15.79
C SER A 65 -2.96 -8.61 -14.63
N LEU A 66 -1.65 -8.54 -14.42
CA LEU A 66 -1.02 -7.82 -13.31
C LEU A 66 -0.58 -6.42 -13.73
N SER A 67 -0.58 -5.48 -12.78
CA SER A 67 -0.06 -4.12 -13.00
C SER A 67 1.47 -4.14 -13.19
N VAL A 68 1.99 -3.18 -13.95
CA VAL A 68 3.42 -3.03 -14.27
C VAL A 68 4.30 -2.95 -13.02
N SER A 69 3.83 -2.25 -11.98
CA SER A 69 4.53 -2.11 -10.70
C SER A 69 4.64 -3.44 -9.93
N LEU A 70 3.59 -4.26 -9.99
CA LEU A 70 3.61 -5.58 -9.36
C LEU A 70 4.53 -6.55 -10.11
N ILE A 71 4.51 -6.50 -11.45
CA ILE A 71 5.44 -7.28 -12.29
C ILE A 71 6.88 -6.94 -11.93
N LYS A 72 7.21 -5.65 -11.81
CA LYS A 72 8.55 -5.21 -11.42
C LYS A 72 8.99 -5.79 -10.07
N ARG A 73 8.17 -5.66 -9.04
CA ARG A 73 8.48 -6.20 -7.70
C ARG A 73 8.69 -7.71 -7.71
N MET A 74 7.87 -8.45 -8.47
CA MET A 74 8.00 -9.91 -8.57
C MET A 74 9.25 -10.31 -9.36
N VAL A 75 9.60 -9.60 -10.43
CA VAL A 75 10.82 -9.84 -11.19
C VAL A 75 12.06 -9.58 -10.34
N ASP A 76 12.09 -8.46 -9.59
CA ASP A 76 13.22 -8.12 -8.72
C ASP A 76 13.40 -9.14 -7.57
N SER A 77 12.31 -9.67 -7.00
CA SER A 77 12.35 -10.69 -5.94
C SER A 77 12.81 -12.07 -6.41
N VAL A 78 12.52 -12.45 -7.66
CA VAL A 78 12.89 -13.77 -8.22
C VAL A 78 14.31 -13.76 -8.80
N SER A 79 14.78 -12.61 -9.30
CA SER A 79 16.11 -12.49 -9.93
C SER A 79 17.28 -12.51 -8.95
N GLY A 80 17.03 -12.55 -7.61
CA GLY A 80 18.10 -12.67 -6.59
C GLY A 80 19.12 -11.52 -6.60
N VAL A 81 18.82 -10.41 -7.29
CA VAL A 81 19.68 -9.23 -7.32
C VAL A 81 19.45 -8.45 -6.03
N GLU A 82 20.23 -8.77 -4.99
CA GLU A 82 20.44 -7.87 -3.87
C GLU A 82 20.98 -6.55 -4.43
N GLY A 83 20.13 -5.53 -4.39
CA GLY A 83 20.42 -4.22 -4.94
C GLY A 83 21.66 -3.63 -4.30
N ASN A 84 22.75 -3.61 -5.01
CA ASN A 84 23.92 -2.79 -4.71
C ASN A 84 23.45 -1.33 -4.60
N GLY A 85 23.59 -0.72 -3.43
CA GLY A 85 23.20 0.60 -2.92
C GLY A 85 22.94 1.77 -3.88
N GLN A 86 22.11 1.58 -4.89
CA GLN A 86 21.59 2.68 -5.69
C GLN A 86 20.29 3.16 -5.06
N THR A 87 20.31 4.39 -4.57
CA THR A 87 19.12 5.17 -4.22
C THR A 87 18.02 4.88 -5.24
N ILE A 88 16.94 4.25 -4.77
CA ILE A 88 15.74 4.02 -5.57
C ILE A 88 15.15 5.41 -5.86
N HIS A 89 15.55 6.01 -6.98
CA HIS A 89 14.85 7.18 -7.47
C HIS A 89 13.46 6.71 -7.90
N PRO A 90 12.39 7.22 -7.28
CA PRO A 90 11.05 6.83 -7.66
C PRO A 90 10.87 7.12 -9.15
N ASP A 91 10.20 6.19 -9.86
CA ASP A 91 9.90 6.33 -11.30
C ASP A 91 9.24 7.72 -11.52
N PRO A 92 9.75 8.56 -12.44
CA PRO A 92 9.14 9.86 -12.74
C PRO A 92 7.64 9.78 -13.02
N SER A 93 7.14 8.67 -13.57
CA SER A 93 5.70 8.44 -13.76
C SER A 93 4.98 8.24 -12.43
N GLN A 94 5.61 7.60 -11.45
CA GLN A 94 5.04 7.43 -10.12
C GLN A 94 5.01 8.75 -9.35
N ILE A 95 6.08 9.56 -9.46
CA ILE A 95 6.12 10.91 -8.87
C ILE A 95 4.99 11.76 -9.44
N THR A 96 4.77 11.71 -10.75
CA THR A 96 3.70 12.46 -11.41
C THR A 96 2.32 11.96 -10.97
N ARG A 97 2.12 10.64 -10.90
CA ARG A 97 0.90 10.01 -10.44
C ARG A 97 0.57 10.42 -8.99
N ASP A 98 1.55 10.35 -8.09
CA ASP A 98 1.42 10.74 -6.69
C ASP A 98 1.11 12.25 -6.55
N LYS A 99 1.75 13.09 -7.35
CA LYS A 99 1.46 14.54 -7.40
C LYS A 99 0.00 14.81 -7.78
N ILE A 100 -0.53 14.13 -8.80
CA ILE A 100 -1.92 14.26 -9.21
C ILE A 100 -2.85 13.82 -8.09
N ILE A 101 -2.59 12.69 -7.45
CA ILE A 101 -3.37 12.18 -6.32
C ILE A 101 -3.41 13.21 -5.18
N VAL A 102 -2.24 13.63 -4.70
CA VAL A 102 -2.13 14.53 -3.54
C VAL A 102 -2.83 15.86 -3.80
N SER A 103 -2.68 16.45 -4.99
CA SER A 103 -3.34 17.72 -5.33
C SER A 103 -4.86 17.58 -5.53
N SER A 104 -5.35 16.37 -5.81
CA SER A 104 -6.78 16.11 -6.07
C SER A 104 -7.58 15.84 -4.79
N ILE A 105 -6.96 15.35 -3.72
CA ILE A 105 -7.65 15.11 -2.44
C ILE A 105 -8.38 16.36 -1.93
N PRO A 106 -7.73 17.55 -1.80
CA PRO A 106 -8.40 18.76 -1.36
C PRO A 106 -9.51 19.23 -2.32
N LEU A 107 -9.36 18.98 -3.63
CA LEU A 107 -10.38 19.32 -4.62
C LEU A 107 -11.65 18.49 -4.40
N PHE A 108 -11.52 17.17 -4.28
CA PHE A 108 -12.66 16.30 -4.03
C PHE A 108 -13.33 16.63 -2.69
N ARG A 109 -12.57 16.86 -1.63
CA ARG A 109 -13.12 17.25 -0.32
C ARG A 109 -13.91 18.55 -0.38
N ARG A 110 -13.42 19.56 -1.11
CA ARG A 110 -14.05 20.89 -1.20
C ARG A 110 -15.23 20.93 -2.15
N LYS A 111 -15.09 20.35 -3.36
CA LYS A 111 -16.09 20.43 -4.44
C LYS A 111 -17.02 19.22 -4.50
N GLY A 112 -16.66 18.10 -3.89
CA GLY A 112 -17.29 16.81 -4.08
C GLY A 112 -16.86 16.15 -5.39
N TYR A 113 -17.15 14.85 -5.54
CA TYR A 113 -16.77 14.07 -6.70
C TYR A 113 -17.37 14.62 -8.01
N GLU A 114 -18.69 14.91 -8.01
CA GLU A 114 -19.40 15.31 -9.23
C GLU A 114 -18.90 16.63 -9.81
N ARG A 115 -18.76 17.65 -8.97
CA ARG A 115 -18.37 19.00 -9.38
C ARG A 115 -16.88 19.16 -9.64
N THR A 116 -16.07 18.17 -9.31
CA THR A 116 -14.65 18.16 -9.65
C THR A 116 -14.48 17.71 -11.09
N THR A 117 -13.91 18.55 -11.92
CA THR A 117 -13.67 18.28 -13.33
C THR A 117 -12.20 17.91 -13.58
N ILE A 118 -11.92 17.27 -14.74
CA ILE A 118 -10.53 17.02 -15.15
C ILE A 118 -9.76 18.33 -15.35
N ALA A 119 -10.43 19.40 -15.75
CA ALA A 119 -9.81 20.72 -15.86
C ALA A 119 -9.33 21.24 -14.50
N ASP A 120 -10.15 21.12 -13.45
CA ASP A 120 -9.75 21.48 -12.08
C ASP A 120 -8.54 20.68 -11.61
N ILE A 121 -8.50 19.38 -11.92
CA ILE A 121 -7.41 18.47 -11.53
C ILE A 121 -6.11 18.86 -12.24
N VAL A 122 -6.17 19.09 -13.55
CA VAL A 122 -5.04 19.48 -14.39
C VAL A 122 -4.45 20.79 -13.92
N GLU A 123 -5.30 21.79 -13.63
CA GLU A 123 -4.90 23.08 -13.09
C GLU A 123 -4.24 22.94 -11.71
N SER A 124 -4.89 22.25 -10.78
CA SER A 124 -4.39 22.04 -9.41
C SER A 124 -3.07 21.28 -9.37
N SER A 125 -2.89 20.32 -10.28
CA SER A 125 -1.67 19.51 -10.37
C SER A 125 -0.56 20.17 -11.17
N ALA A 126 -0.84 21.29 -11.87
CA ALA A 126 0.06 21.94 -12.81
C ALA A 126 0.66 20.96 -13.83
N ILE A 127 -0.21 20.21 -14.53
CA ILE A 127 0.12 19.24 -15.56
C ILE A 127 -0.68 19.52 -16.84
N SER A 128 -0.33 18.85 -17.95
CA SER A 128 -1.16 18.86 -19.15
C SER A 128 -2.32 17.85 -19.06
N ARG A 129 -3.38 18.06 -19.86
CA ARG A 129 -4.47 17.08 -19.97
C ARG A 129 -3.98 15.73 -20.49
N ASN A 130 -2.99 15.73 -21.37
CA ASN A 130 -2.36 14.53 -21.88
C ASN A 130 -1.66 13.75 -20.75
N THR A 131 -0.90 14.45 -19.90
CA THR A 131 -0.24 13.88 -18.74
C THR A 131 -1.25 13.25 -17.75
N PHE A 132 -2.44 13.86 -17.61
CA PHE A 132 -3.51 13.24 -16.82
C PHE A 132 -3.88 11.87 -17.39
N TYR A 133 -4.19 11.79 -18.70
CA TYR A 133 -4.61 10.53 -19.32
C TYR A 133 -3.50 9.48 -19.47
N GLU A 134 -2.24 9.89 -19.44
CA GLU A 134 -1.10 8.97 -19.31
C GLU A 134 -1.05 8.26 -17.94
N ASN A 135 -1.60 8.88 -16.89
CA ASN A 135 -1.56 8.37 -15.52
C ASN A 135 -2.88 7.75 -15.05
N PHE A 136 -4.01 8.26 -15.52
CA PHE A 136 -5.36 7.84 -15.13
C PHE A 136 -6.27 7.75 -16.35
N ARG A 137 -7.04 6.67 -16.45
CA ARG A 137 -8.00 6.48 -17.55
C ARG A 137 -9.16 7.49 -17.47
N ASN A 138 -9.58 7.79 -16.24
CA ASN A 138 -10.73 8.64 -15.95
C ASN A 138 -10.64 9.21 -14.53
N LYS A 139 -11.61 10.06 -14.18
CA LYS A 139 -11.72 10.69 -12.87
C LYS A 139 -12.00 9.67 -11.75
N GLU A 140 -12.71 8.61 -12.07
CA GLU A 140 -13.06 7.52 -11.15
C GLU A 140 -11.80 6.80 -10.66
N GLU A 141 -10.90 6.46 -11.58
CA GLU A 141 -9.63 5.80 -11.22
C GLU A 141 -8.78 6.69 -10.31
N LEU A 142 -8.71 7.98 -10.61
CA LEU A 142 -8.03 8.95 -9.74
C LEU A 142 -8.67 9.01 -8.35
N PHE A 143 -10.01 9.07 -8.28
CA PHE A 143 -10.73 9.17 -7.02
C PHE A 143 -10.47 7.96 -6.12
N VAL A 144 -10.51 6.76 -6.68
CA VAL A 144 -10.11 5.52 -5.98
C VAL A 144 -8.63 5.58 -5.56
N GLY A 145 -7.75 6.09 -6.42
CA GLY A 145 -6.34 6.29 -6.09
C GLY A 145 -6.12 7.24 -4.89
N CYS A 146 -6.96 8.29 -4.77
CA CYS A 146 -6.92 9.19 -3.61
C CYS A 146 -7.28 8.47 -2.30
N LEU A 147 -8.33 7.63 -2.30
CA LEU A 147 -8.69 6.81 -1.14
C LEU A 147 -7.57 5.85 -0.75
N GLN A 148 -7.00 5.15 -1.72
CA GLN A 148 -5.89 4.24 -1.49
C GLN A 148 -4.68 4.96 -0.91
N LYS A 149 -4.36 6.15 -1.42
CA LYS A 149 -3.24 6.96 -0.93
C LYS A 149 -3.40 7.33 0.54
N ILE A 150 -4.57 7.85 0.94
CA ILE A 150 -4.88 8.19 2.33
C ILE A 150 -4.72 6.94 3.21
N PHE A 151 -5.25 5.79 2.75
CA PHE A 151 -5.14 4.53 3.48
C PHE A 151 -3.71 4.07 3.65
N PHE A 152 -2.89 4.09 2.59
CA PHE A 152 -1.51 3.61 2.66
C PHE A 152 -0.59 4.56 3.43
N ASP A 153 -0.85 5.87 3.42
CA ASP A 153 0.02 6.83 4.10
C ASP A 153 -0.04 6.67 5.63
N TRP A 154 -1.22 6.54 6.22
CA TRP A 154 -1.30 6.30 7.66
C TRP A 154 -0.74 4.92 8.07
N ARG A 155 -0.82 3.94 7.17
CA ARG A 155 -0.29 2.61 7.45
C ARG A 155 1.25 2.53 7.40
N LYS A 156 1.92 3.43 6.71
CA LYS A 156 3.39 3.52 6.71
C LYS A 156 3.98 3.85 8.08
N GLU A 157 3.20 4.44 8.96
CA GLU A 157 3.60 4.73 10.33
C GLU A 157 3.54 3.49 11.24
N ALA A 158 2.98 2.38 10.75
CA ALA A 158 2.96 1.14 11.50
C ALA A 158 4.39 0.60 11.71
N PRO A 159 4.71 0.10 12.92
CA PRO A 159 6.00 -0.52 13.16
C PRO A 159 6.20 -1.76 12.27
N PRO A 160 7.46 -2.15 11.98
CA PRO A 160 7.76 -3.36 11.23
C PRO A 160 7.09 -4.58 11.86
N GLU A 161 6.72 -5.53 10.99
CA GLU A 161 6.07 -6.77 11.39
C GLU A 161 6.92 -7.54 12.42
N GLY A 162 6.29 -8.00 13.50
CA GLY A 162 7.00 -8.74 14.56
C GLY A 162 7.89 -7.91 15.49
N SER A 163 8.04 -6.59 15.26
CA SER A 163 8.89 -5.72 16.10
C SER A 163 8.26 -5.32 17.43
N VAL A 164 6.96 -5.46 17.57
CA VAL A 164 6.19 -5.12 18.79
C VAL A 164 5.08 -6.13 19.03
N PRO A 165 4.61 -6.27 20.30
CA PRO A 165 3.43 -7.08 20.61
C PRO A 165 2.21 -6.65 19.79
N ILE A 166 1.37 -7.61 19.40
CA ILE A 166 0.22 -7.37 18.53
C ILE A 166 -0.76 -6.31 19.12
N THR A 167 -0.90 -6.28 20.44
CA THR A 167 -1.73 -5.27 21.14
C THR A 167 -1.18 -3.86 20.97
N THR A 168 0.14 -3.70 21.05
CA THR A 168 0.84 -2.43 20.80
C THR A 168 0.72 -2.03 19.33
N LEU A 169 0.82 -2.98 18.41
CA LEU A 169 0.60 -2.73 16.98
C LEU A 169 -0.80 -2.19 16.72
N ILE A 170 -1.84 -2.84 17.26
CA ILE A 170 -3.23 -2.40 17.10
C ILE A 170 -3.43 -0.99 17.66
N LYS A 171 -2.88 -0.69 18.86
CA LYS A 171 -2.96 0.64 19.48
C LYS A 171 -2.32 1.72 18.61
N ARG A 172 -1.10 1.49 18.11
CA ARG A 172 -0.39 2.43 17.22
C ARG A 172 -1.13 2.62 15.90
N MET A 173 -1.61 1.55 15.31
CA MET A 173 -2.40 1.62 14.07
C MET A 173 -3.70 2.41 14.26
N PHE A 174 -4.40 2.22 15.37
CA PHE A 174 -5.60 3.01 15.67
C PHE A 174 -5.25 4.50 15.84
N SER A 175 -4.18 4.82 16.57
CA SER A 175 -3.74 6.21 16.77
C SER A 175 -3.40 6.88 15.44
N SER A 176 -2.62 6.22 14.57
CA SER A 176 -2.29 6.72 13.23
C SER A 176 -3.54 6.88 12.35
N PHE A 177 -4.48 5.93 12.40
CA PHE A 177 -5.73 6.04 11.67
C PHE A 177 -6.58 7.21 12.16
N TYR A 178 -6.67 7.43 13.46
CA TYR A 178 -7.41 8.55 14.03
C TYR A 178 -6.88 9.91 13.54
N LYS A 179 -5.56 10.07 13.41
CA LYS A 179 -4.96 11.28 12.83
C LYS A 179 -5.36 11.49 11.36
N ALA A 180 -5.42 10.45 10.58
CA ALA A 180 -5.83 10.50 9.17
C ALA A 180 -7.37 10.53 8.97
N TYR A 181 -8.14 10.32 10.05
CA TYR A 181 -9.59 10.11 9.99
C TYR A 181 -10.36 11.27 9.33
N PRO A 182 -10.02 12.56 9.53
CA PRO A 182 -10.74 13.66 8.89
C PRO A 182 -10.74 13.55 7.35
N GLU A 183 -9.57 13.28 6.78
CA GLU A 183 -9.47 13.12 5.31
C GLU A 183 -10.10 11.82 4.83
N TRP A 184 -9.88 10.75 5.59
CA TRP A 184 -10.47 9.45 5.31
C TRP A 184 -12.00 9.50 5.30
N SER A 185 -12.62 10.04 6.35
CA SER A 185 -14.07 10.08 6.48
C SER A 185 -14.74 10.92 5.40
N ASP A 186 -14.18 12.09 5.07
CA ASP A 186 -14.69 12.94 4.00
C ASP A 186 -14.68 12.21 2.66
N MET A 187 -13.54 11.64 2.31
CA MET A 187 -13.36 10.94 1.04
C MET A 187 -14.21 9.66 0.96
N MET A 188 -14.31 8.91 2.06
CA MET A 188 -15.13 7.69 2.11
C MET A 188 -16.62 8.00 2.02
N ASN A 189 -17.11 9.07 2.64
CA ASN A 189 -18.50 9.50 2.53
C ASN A 189 -18.84 9.93 1.09
N LEU A 190 -17.94 10.68 0.44
CA LEU A 190 -18.08 11.03 -0.98
C LEU A 190 -18.10 9.77 -1.87
N PHE A 191 -17.27 8.79 -1.55
CA PHE A 191 -17.20 7.55 -2.32
C PHE A 191 -18.47 6.70 -2.17
N ARG A 192 -18.96 6.52 -0.94
CA ARG A 192 -20.23 5.80 -0.67
C ARG A 192 -21.41 6.47 -1.39
N ALA A 193 -21.49 7.81 -1.32
CA ALA A 193 -22.53 8.57 -2.00
C ALA A 193 -22.44 8.40 -3.53
N SER A 194 -21.24 8.42 -4.08
CA SER A 194 -21.00 8.19 -5.52
C SER A 194 -21.32 6.77 -5.94
N ALA A 195 -20.99 5.77 -5.13
CA ALA A 195 -21.30 4.36 -5.38
C ALA A 195 -22.82 4.11 -5.37
N THR A 196 -23.56 4.76 -4.48
CA THR A 196 -25.03 4.68 -4.46
C THR A 196 -25.65 5.30 -5.70
N LYS A 197 -25.08 6.41 -6.18
CA LYS A 197 -25.62 7.14 -7.35
C LYS A 197 -25.22 6.52 -8.69
N TYR A 198 -24.02 5.93 -8.76
CA TYR A 198 -23.43 5.35 -9.96
C TYR A 198 -22.94 3.91 -9.68
N PRO A 199 -23.85 2.96 -9.41
CA PRO A 199 -23.48 1.61 -8.99
C PRO A 199 -22.60 0.90 -10.03
N ASP A 200 -22.94 0.99 -11.31
CA ASP A 200 -22.17 0.35 -12.39
C ASP A 200 -20.71 0.82 -12.49
N THR A 201 -20.44 2.02 -11.96
CA THR A 201 -19.10 2.60 -12.01
C THR A 201 -18.28 2.31 -10.75
N PHE A 202 -18.93 2.27 -9.60
CA PHE A 202 -18.23 2.29 -8.31
C PHE A 202 -18.42 1.07 -7.44
N SER A 203 -19.43 0.19 -7.66
CA SER A 203 -19.73 -0.92 -6.75
C SER A 203 -18.54 -1.87 -6.60
N ASP A 204 -18.00 -2.39 -7.70
CA ASP A 204 -16.84 -3.29 -7.67
C ASP A 204 -15.60 -2.62 -7.06
N ARG A 205 -15.44 -1.32 -7.31
CA ARG A 205 -14.31 -0.53 -6.78
C ARG A 205 -14.48 -0.20 -5.31
N LEU A 206 -15.71 -0.04 -4.84
CA LEU A 206 -16.01 0.12 -3.42
C LEU A 206 -15.62 -1.15 -2.68
N GLU A 207 -16.05 -2.31 -3.16
CA GLU A 207 -15.71 -3.60 -2.57
C GLU A 207 -14.19 -3.80 -2.52
N GLN A 208 -13.49 -3.60 -3.64
CA GLN A 208 -12.03 -3.66 -3.69
C GLN A 208 -11.34 -2.68 -2.73
N SER A 209 -11.88 -1.46 -2.56
CA SER A 209 -11.31 -0.46 -1.65
C SER A 209 -11.54 -0.82 -0.18
N LEU A 210 -12.67 -1.43 0.15
CA LEU A 210 -12.94 -1.97 1.48
C LEU A 210 -12.03 -3.17 1.78
N ASP A 211 -11.86 -4.05 0.82
CA ASP A 211 -10.96 -5.21 0.91
C ASP A 211 -9.52 -4.81 1.21
N ILE A 212 -8.99 -3.80 0.49
CA ILE A 212 -7.63 -3.28 0.72
C ILE A 212 -7.45 -2.82 2.17
N ARG A 213 -8.48 -2.27 2.78
CA ARG A 213 -8.47 -1.83 4.18
C ARG A 213 -8.55 -2.99 5.16
N ILE A 214 -9.41 -3.98 4.88
CA ILE A 214 -9.73 -5.06 5.81
C ILE A 214 -8.66 -6.16 5.79
N LYS A 215 -8.15 -6.53 4.61
CA LYS A 215 -7.17 -7.62 4.48
C LYS A 215 -5.98 -7.54 5.42
N PRO A 216 -5.31 -6.39 5.61
CA PRO A 216 -4.21 -6.28 6.55
C PRO A 216 -4.61 -6.52 8.00
N ILE A 217 -5.84 -6.12 8.39
CA ILE A 217 -6.36 -6.37 9.75
C ILE A 217 -6.62 -7.86 9.92
N VAL A 218 -7.19 -8.51 8.91
CA VAL A 218 -7.40 -9.96 8.88
C VAL A 218 -6.08 -10.72 9.06
N GLU A 219 -5.02 -10.31 8.35
CA GLU A 219 -3.70 -10.92 8.49
C GLU A 219 -3.10 -10.70 9.88
N ASP A 220 -3.31 -9.53 10.48
CA ASP A 220 -2.91 -9.26 11.87
C ASP A 220 -3.67 -10.17 12.86
N VAL A 221 -4.96 -10.41 12.65
CA VAL A 221 -5.76 -11.35 13.46
C VAL A 221 -5.25 -12.78 13.29
N LYS A 222 -5.06 -13.26 12.05
CA LYS A 222 -4.51 -14.60 11.76
C LYS A 222 -3.18 -14.82 12.45
N ARG A 223 -2.31 -13.81 12.42
CA ARG A 223 -1.01 -13.88 13.12
C ARG A 223 -1.19 -13.98 14.62
N GLY A 224 -2.11 -13.21 15.22
CA GLY A 224 -2.42 -13.31 16.65
C GLY A 224 -2.93 -14.69 17.05
N VAL A 225 -3.75 -15.32 16.21
CA VAL A 225 -4.20 -16.71 16.40
C VAL A 225 -3.04 -17.69 16.30
N THR A 226 -2.21 -17.58 15.28
CA THR A 226 -1.04 -18.46 15.08
C THR A 226 -0.03 -18.34 16.22
N GLN A 227 0.13 -17.16 16.81
CA GLN A 227 1.00 -16.92 17.96
C GLN A 227 0.35 -17.33 19.30
N GLY A 228 -0.89 -17.81 19.32
CA GLY A 228 -1.62 -18.18 20.53
C GLY A 228 -2.04 -17.00 21.41
N VAL A 229 -1.88 -15.76 20.94
CA VAL A 229 -2.33 -14.54 21.64
C VAL A 229 -3.84 -14.39 21.55
N PHE A 230 -4.41 -14.77 20.41
CA PHE A 230 -5.85 -14.79 20.18
C PHE A 230 -6.36 -16.22 20.14
N ARG A 231 -7.61 -16.41 20.59
CA ARG A 231 -8.34 -17.66 20.41
C ARG A 231 -8.64 -17.90 18.94
N GLU A 232 -8.96 -19.12 18.57
CA GLU A 232 -9.43 -19.43 17.23
C GLU A 232 -10.75 -18.68 16.94
N VAL A 233 -10.76 -17.85 15.92
CA VAL A 233 -11.89 -17.03 15.51
C VAL A 233 -11.94 -16.97 13.98
N ASP A 234 -13.11 -16.66 13.43
CA ASP A 234 -13.23 -16.26 12.04
C ASP A 234 -12.49 -14.93 11.85
N SER A 235 -11.31 -15.01 11.23
CA SER A 235 -10.42 -13.85 11.06
C SER A 235 -10.99 -12.80 10.11
N GLU A 236 -11.81 -13.20 9.13
CA GLU A 236 -12.48 -12.27 8.21
C GLU A 236 -13.54 -11.46 8.98
N LEU A 237 -14.40 -12.14 9.75
CA LEU A 237 -15.40 -11.48 10.59
C LEU A 237 -14.74 -10.58 11.63
N ALA A 238 -13.69 -11.05 12.30
CA ALA A 238 -12.95 -10.27 13.29
C ALA A 238 -12.31 -9.02 12.67
N GLY A 239 -11.73 -9.14 11.47
CA GLY A 239 -11.17 -8.01 10.73
C GLY A 239 -12.20 -6.94 10.38
N VAL A 240 -13.38 -7.36 9.91
CA VAL A 240 -14.51 -6.44 9.63
C VAL A 240 -15.01 -5.75 10.90
N MET A 241 -15.17 -6.50 12.00
CA MET A 241 -15.59 -5.95 13.29
C MET A 241 -14.59 -4.92 13.83
N ILE A 242 -13.29 -5.22 13.80
CA ILE A 242 -12.23 -4.30 14.24
C ILE A 242 -12.28 -3.03 13.38
N ALA A 243 -12.32 -3.16 12.05
CA ALA A 243 -12.39 -2.02 11.14
C ALA A 243 -13.61 -1.13 11.41
N GLY A 244 -14.78 -1.75 11.65
CA GLY A 244 -16.02 -1.03 11.97
C GLY A 244 -15.95 -0.30 13.30
N VAL A 245 -15.46 -0.94 14.36
CA VAL A 245 -15.30 -0.32 15.69
C VAL A 245 -14.34 0.87 15.61
N VAL A 246 -13.18 0.69 14.98
CA VAL A 246 -12.19 1.77 14.81
C VAL A 246 -12.77 2.96 14.04
N ASP A 247 -13.52 2.71 12.97
CA ASP A 247 -14.16 3.76 12.16
C ASP A 247 -15.21 4.53 12.98
N TYR A 248 -16.11 3.84 13.66
CA TYR A 248 -17.17 4.46 14.46
C TYR A 248 -16.63 5.20 15.69
N VAL A 249 -15.67 4.62 16.40
CA VAL A 249 -15.07 5.28 17.57
C VAL A 249 -14.34 6.54 17.14
N SER A 250 -13.57 6.49 16.03
CA SER A 250 -12.90 7.67 15.46
C SER A 250 -13.90 8.76 15.07
N TYR A 251 -15.05 8.40 14.49
CA TYR A 251 -16.13 9.35 14.18
C TYR A 251 -16.62 10.09 15.42
N PHE A 252 -16.93 9.38 16.50
CA PHE A 252 -17.41 10.01 17.72
C PHE A 252 -16.34 10.77 18.48
N MET A 253 -15.09 10.35 18.43
CA MET A 253 -13.96 11.10 18.96
C MET A 253 -13.81 12.46 18.26
N MET A 254 -13.87 12.49 16.94
CA MET A 254 -13.86 13.74 16.15
C MET A 254 -15.03 14.67 16.48
N ARG A 255 -16.18 14.11 16.84
CA ARG A 255 -17.38 14.86 17.25
C ARG A 255 -17.29 15.36 18.71
N GLY A 256 -16.15 15.12 19.38
CA GLY A 256 -15.94 15.55 20.76
C GLY A 256 -16.76 14.79 21.81
N LYS A 257 -17.33 13.60 21.46
CA LYS A 257 -18.07 12.79 22.40
C LYS A 257 -17.21 12.25 23.53
N PHE A 258 -15.95 11.98 23.23
CA PHE A 258 -14.95 11.50 24.17
C PHE A 258 -13.90 12.60 24.39
N LYS A 259 -13.65 12.95 25.67
CA LYS A 259 -12.77 14.08 26.03
C LYS A 259 -11.28 13.73 25.92
N ASP A 260 -10.95 12.46 26.07
CA ASP A 260 -9.57 11.95 26.06
C ASP A 260 -9.41 10.91 24.94
N PRO A 261 -8.86 11.30 23.80
CA PRO A 261 -8.60 10.41 22.69
C PRO A 261 -7.69 9.24 23.06
N CYS A 262 -6.62 9.48 23.82
CA CYS A 262 -5.66 8.45 24.18
C CYS A 262 -6.29 7.35 25.03
N ASN A 263 -7.01 7.74 26.07
CA ASN A 263 -7.74 6.80 26.92
C ASN A 263 -8.84 6.06 26.15
N THR A 264 -9.52 6.74 25.22
CA THR A 264 -10.56 6.13 24.38
C THR A 264 -9.97 5.06 23.44
N ILE A 265 -8.83 5.36 22.81
CA ILE A 265 -8.11 4.39 21.96
C ILE A 265 -7.68 3.18 22.80
N GLU A 266 -7.07 3.41 23.95
CA GLU A 266 -6.61 2.34 24.84
C GLU A 266 -7.76 1.46 25.33
N ALA A 267 -8.84 2.05 25.82
CA ALA A 267 -10.03 1.33 26.25
C ALA A 267 -10.64 0.49 25.11
N THR A 268 -10.73 1.07 23.91
CA THR A 268 -11.24 0.36 22.73
C THR A 268 -10.36 -0.83 22.37
N VAL A 269 -9.04 -0.64 22.31
CA VAL A 269 -8.09 -1.73 22.02
C VAL A 269 -8.19 -2.83 23.07
N ASN A 270 -8.24 -2.45 24.35
CA ASN A 270 -8.37 -3.44 25.43
C ASN A 270 -9.67 -4.25 25.34
N MET A 271 -10.79 -3.63 24.97
CA MET A 271 -12.06 -4.32 24.75
C MET A 271 -11.98 -5.31 23.57
N LEU A 272 -11.42 -4.86 22.43
CA LEU A 272 -11.24 -5.69 21.24
C LEU A 272 -10.32 -6.87 21.54
N VAL A 273 -9.16 -6.62 22.15
CA VAL A 273 -8.18 -7.65 22.48
C VAL A 273 -8.73 -8.63 23.52
N SER A 274 -9.46 -8.15 24.55
CA SER A 274 -10.06 -9.02 25.55
C SER A 274 -11.09 -9.98 24.96
N GLY A 275 -11.88 -9.52 23.95
CA GLY A 275 -12.81 -10.37 23.23
C GLY A 275 -12.14 -11.42 22.33
N LEU A 276 -10.89 -11.19 21.97
CA LEU A 276 -10.10 -12.09 21.11
C LEU A 276 -9.10 -12.96 21.88
N LYS A 277 -8.81 -12.68 23.17
CA LYS A 277 -7.84 -13.44 23.95
C LYS A 277 -8.22 -14.92 24.02
N SER A 278 -7.20 -15.75 23.95
CA SER A 278 -7.32 -17.17 24.25
C SER A 278 -7.49 -17.37 25.76
N ASP A 279 -8.43 -18.22 26.18
CA ASP A 279 -8.55 -18.66 27.57
C ASP A 279 -7.33 -19.50 28.02
N ILE A 280 -6.51 -19.91 27.05
CA ILE A 280 -5.25 -20.66 27.24
C ILE A 280 -4.05 -19.71 27.02
N TYR A 281 -4.16 -18.45 27.37
CA TYR A 281 -3.01 -17.55 27.32
C TYR A 281 -1.94 -18.05 28.31
N ILE A 282 -0.95 -18.77 27.80
CA ILE A 282 0.31 -19.01 28.50
C ILE A 282 1.12 -17.74 28.35
N PRO A 283 1.32 -16.92 29.41
CA PRO A 283 2.23 -15.79 29.31
C PRO A 283 3.56 -16.34 28.78
N GLU A 284 4.15 -15.67 27.79
CA GLU A 284 5.55 -15.94 27.42
C GLU A 284 6.32 -16.09 28.72
N ALA A 285 6.95 -17.25 28.91
CA ALA A 285 7.67 -17.56 30.11
C ALA A 285 8.50 -16.31 30.46
N THR A 286 8.22 -15.77 31.63
CA THR A 286 8.94 -14.65 32.19
C THR A 286 10.42 -14.95 32.05
N ARG A 287 11.09 -14.44 31.04
CA ARG A 287 12.51 -14.14 31.14
C ARG A 287 12.60 -13.25 32.35
N ASP A 288 13.18 -13.73 33.42
CA ASP A 288 13.53 -12.88 34.54
C ASP A 288 14.11 -11.59 33.96
N PRO A 289 13.49 -10.43 34.17
CA PRO A 289 14.08 -9.18 33.71
C PRO A 289 15.43 -9.10 34.41
N SER A 290 16.50 -9.01 33.63
CA SER A 290 17.80 -8.70 34.21
C SER A 290 17.64 -7.42 35.02
N PRO A 291 18.31 -7.27 36.18
CA PRO A 291 18.15 -6.10 37.06
C PRO A 291 18.35 -4.73 36.40
N GLN A 292 18.73 -4.70 35.13
CA GLN A 292 18.94 -3.49 34.34
C GLN A 292 17.70 -3.03 33.54
N ASP A 293 16.65 -3.86 33.41
CA ASP A 293 15.46 -3.49 32.64
C ASP A 293 14.35 -2.83 33.48
N SER A 294 14.44 -2.89 34.79
CA SER A 294 13.45 -2.32 35.72
C SER A 294 13.50 -0.78 35.85
N ALA A 295 14.50 -0.12 35.24
CA ALA A 295 14.66 1.35 35.37
C ALA A 295 14.11 2.16 34.16
N ARG A 296 13.37 1.54 33.22
CA ARG A 296 12.90 2.21 32.00
C ARG A 296 11.39 2.15 31.73
N ILE A 297 10.56 1.82 32.70
CA ILE A 297 9.11 1.69 32.50
C ILE A 297 8.30 2.94 32.95
N ASP A 298 8.95 3.99 33.41
CA ASP A 298 8.26 5.27 33.71
C ASP A 298 8.37 6.29 32.56
N GLY A 299 8.19 5.83 31.34
CA GLY A 299 8.02 6.71 30.17
C GLY A 299 6.55 6.82 29.84
N HIS A 300 5.88 7.88 30.29
CA HIS A 300 4.65 8.35 29.65
C HIS A 300 4.87 8.35 28.14
N ALA A 301 4.24 7.42 27.44
CA ALA A 301 4.18 7.48 26.00
C ALA A 301 3.32 8.70 25.66
N ASP A 302 3.97 9.81 25.35
CA ASP A 302 3.31 11.00 24.83
C ASP A 302 2.46 10.59 23.62
N CYS A 303 1.16 10.64 23.83
CA CYS A 303 0.18 10.53 22.79
C CYS A 303 0.13 11.93 22.13
N ASP A 304 1.04 12.20 21.21
CA ASP A 304 0.94 13.37 20.33
C ASP A 304 -0.28 13.20 19.42
N VAL A 305 -1.44 13.64 19.88
CA VAL A 305 -2.69 13.75 19.15
C VAL A 305 -2.94 15.20 18.75
#